data_9036d20346ac22e53c65a9d6b74d9c7a
#
_entry.id   9036d20346ac22e53c65a9d6b74d9c7a
#
_cell.length_a   1.000
_cell.length_b   1.000
_cell.length_c   1.000
_cell.angle_alpha   90.00
_cell.angle_beta   90.00
_cell.angle_gamma   90.00
#
_symmetry.space_group_name_H-M   'P 1'
#
loop_
_entity.id
_entity.type
_entity.pdbx_description
1 polymer ?
#
loop_
_entity_poly.entity_id
_entity_poly.type
_entity_poly.pdbx_seq_one_letter_code
_entity_poly.pdbx_strand_id
1 'polypeptide(L)'
;MPIALPHDAKAGPTKAEVRSVLLGKLDLGADDHFAEVGSCTGAVTIEAARRAGRVTALERKADRLEVTEQNLAANEDSLAAEIDLRNAEAPAGLPDDADALFLGGSRNFESVLDHAVDTAVDRIVMNVSRLEVAGRATEAFRERDILEEVVQFQVSHGYELAGATSFNSDNPVYMLVGGASGSDDGSDGDDADDGDRAEATQ
;
A
#
# COMPACT_ATOMS: atom_id res chain seq x y z
N MET A 1 5.68 1.08 19.20
CA MET A 1 5.87 2.48 19.64
C MET A 1 5.40 3.41 18.53
N PRO A 2 4.86 4.62 18.83
CA PRO A 2 4.59 5.61 17.79
C PRO A 2 5.87 5.94 17.02
N ILE A 3 5.75 6.28 15.73
CA ILE A 3 6.89 6.79 14.95
C ILE A 3 7.13 8.26 15.28
N ALA A 4 8.39 8.67 15.30
CA ALA A 4 8.78 10.08 15.41
C ALA A 4 8.94 10.66 14.00
N LEU A 5 8.26 11.77 13.70
CA LEU A 5 8.37 12.51 12.44
C LEU A 5 8.67 13.99 12.73
N PRO A 6 9.89 14.30 13.24
CA PRO A 6 10.25 15.67 13.55
C PRO A 6 10.39 16.57 12.33
N HIS A 7 10.54 15.99 11.14
CA HIS A 7 10.66 16.70 9.88
C HIS A 7 9.45 16.44 8.98
N ASP A 8 8.91 17.48 8.37
CA ASP A 8 7.72 17.40 7.50
C ASP A 8 8.07 17.69 6.05
N ALA A 9 7.26 17.12 5.16
CA ALA A 9 7.33 17.35 3.72
C ALA A 9 5.96 17.81 3.21
N LYS A 10 5.94 18.61 2.15
CA LYS A 10 4.73 19.26 1.61
C LYS A 10 3.52 18.34 1.40
N ALA A 11 3.74 17.05 1.19
CA ALA A 11 2.64 16.08 1.00
C ALA A 11 2.07 15.57 2.34
N GLY A 12 2.79 15.79 3.45
CA GLY A 12 2.48 15.20 4.75
C GLY A 12 2.68 13.69 4.80
N PRO A 13 2.65 13.08 5.99
CA PRO A 13 2.74 11.63 6.17
C PRO A 13 1.42 10.94 5.78
N THR A 14 1.50 9.68 5.38
CA THR A 14 0.32 8.81 5.35
C THR A 14 -0.29 8.74 6.75
N LYS A 15 -1.59 8.98 6.85
CA LYS A 15 -2.31 9.03 8.14
C LYS A 15 -2.18 7.72 8.89
N ALA A 16 -2.14 7.78 10.22
CA ALA A 16 -1.90 6.61 11.06
C ALA A 16 -2.93 5.50 10.84
N GLU A 17 -4.20 5.87 10.69
CA GLU A 17 -5.32 4.95 10.45
C GLU A 17 -5.14 4.22 9.11
N VAL A 18 -4.87 4.96 8.05
CA VAL A 18 -4.64 4.41 6.71
C VAL A 18 -3.37 3.57 6.68
N ARG A 19 -2.29 4.03 7.34
CA ARG A 19 -1.01 3.33 7.42
C ARG A 19 -1.14 2.00 8.18
N SER A 20 -1.95 1.95 9.24
CA SER A 20 -2.19 0.71 9.98
C SER A 20 -2.86 -0.36 9.12
N VAL A 21 -3.84 0.02 8.29
CA VAL A 21 -4.49 -0.92 7.38
C VAL A 21 -3.56 -1.30 6.24
N LEU A 22 -2.85 -0.34 5.65
CA LEU A 22 -1.83 -0.58 4.62
C LEU A 22 -0.82 -1.65 5.07
N LEU A 23 -0.25 -1.50 6.25
CA LEU A 23 0.74 -2.45 6.77
C LEU A 23 0.13 -3.81 7.10
N GLY A 24 -1.15 -3.86 7.47
CA GLY A 24 -1.90 -5.10 7.62
C GLY A 24 -2.14 -5.83 6.29
N LYS A 25 -2.34 -5.08 5.18
CA LYS A 25 -2.48 -5.65 3.84
C LYS A 25 -1.14 -6.12 3.26
N LEU A 26 -0.05 -5.42 3.57
CA LEU A 26 1.29 -5.82 3.16
C LEU A 26 1.82 -7.03 3.92
N ASP A 27 1.32 -7.31 5.13
CA ASP A 27 1.67 -8.45 5.99
C ASP A 27 3.17 -8.77 6.02
N LEU A 28 3.97 -7.74 6.31
CA LEU A 28 5.43 -7.82 6.23
C LEU A 28 6.03 -8.67 7.33
N GLY A 29 6.87 -9.63 6.95
CA GLY A 29 7.68 -10.49 7.81
C GLY A 29 9.17 -10.14 7.79
N ALA A 30 9.94 -10.72 8.73
CA ALA A 30 11.37 -10.43 8.90
C ALA A 30 12.26 -10.89 7.72
N ASP A 31 11.76 -11.75 6.87
CA ASP A 31 12.50 -12.23 5.68
C ASP A 31 12.13 -11.45 4.41
N ASP A 32 11.09 -10.60 4.46
CA ASP A 32 10.58 -9.88 3.30
C ASP A 32 11.50 -8.74 2.87
N HIS A 33 11.55 -8.51 1.56
CA HIS A 33 12.04 -7.30 0.93
C HIS A 33 10.86 -6.39 0.54
N PHE A 34 10.69 -5.31 1.24
CA PHE A 34 9.66 -4.30 0.96
C PHE A 34 10.19 -3.18 0.06
N ALA A 35 9.47 -2.86 -1.02
CA ALA A 35 9.75 -1.71 -1.86
C ALA A 35 8.68 -0.62 -1.69
N GLU A 36 9.11 0.65 -1.61
CA GLU A 36 8.22 1.80 -1.49
C GLU A 36 8.46 2.83 -2.58
N VAL A 37 7.40 3.25 -3.28
CA VAL A 37 7.42 4.35 -4.25
C VAL A 37 6.83 5.60 -3.64
N GLY A 38 7.69 6.60 -3.39
CA GLY A 38 7.31 7.89 -2.82
C GLY A 38 7.36 7.93 -1.30
N SER A 39 8.55 7.73 -0.71
CA SER A 39 8.76 7.69 0.74
C SER A 39 8.41 9.00 1.45
N CYS A 40 8.64 10.14 0.79
CA CYS A 40 8.22 11.49 1.24
C CYS A 40 8.70 11.84 2.67
N THR A 41 7.89 11.58 3.71
CA THR A 41 8.27 11.77 5.12
C THR A 41 8.90 10.53 5.76
N GLY A 42 8.91 9.39 5.06
CA GLY A 42 9.38 8.11 5.58
C GLY A 42 8.41 7.42 6.56
N ALA A 43 7.17 7.90 6.69
CA ALA A 43 6.24 7.35 7.67
C ALA A 43 5.92 5.87 7.45
N VAL A 44 5.77 5.43 6.20
CA VAL A 44 5.57 4.02 5.84
C VAL A 44 6.90 3.28 5.90
N THR A 45 7.98 3.86 5.34
CA THR A 45 9.34 3.32 5.38
C THR A 45 9.75 2.90 6.80
N ILE A 46 9.56 3.80 7.80
CA ILE A 46 9.91 3.55 9.20
C ILE A 46 9.13 2.37 9.78
N GLU A 47 7.81 2.33 9.55
CA GLU A 47 6.99 1.23 10.09
C GLU A 47 7.21 -0.09 9.36
N ALA A 48 7.52 -0.07 8.07
CA ALA A 48 7.93 -1.24 7.31
C ALA A 48 9.29 -1.77 7.80
N ALA A 49 10.26 -0.88 8.04
CA ALA A 49 11.59 -1.25 8.53
C ALA A 49 11.62 -1.84 9.96
N ARG A 50 10.52 -1.75 10.69
CA ARG A 50 10.33 -2.45 11.98
C ARG A 50 9.89 -3.90 11.83
N ARG A 51 9.50 -4.32 10.62
CA ARG A 51 8.86 -5.60 10.32
C ARG A 51 9.62 -6.42 9.28
N ALA A 52 9.95 -5.81 8.17
CA ALA A 52 10.67 -6.42 7.05
C ALA A 52 12.15 -6.61 7.35
N GLY A 53 12.81 -7.52 6.63
CA GLY A 53 14.27 -7.70 6.69
C GLY A 53 15.02 -6.69 5.82
N ARG A 54 14.43 -6.29 4.69
CA ARG A 54 14.98 -5.25 3.81
C ARG A 54 13.90 -4.25 3.39
N VAL A 55 14.30 -3.01 3.21
CA VAL A 55 13.44 -1.93 2.70
C VAL A 55 14.19 -1.16 1.63
N THR A 56 13.65 -1.09 0.43
CA THR A 56 14.09 -0.17 -0.63
C THR A 56 13.05 0.91 -0.81
N ALA A 57 13.37 2.16 -0.49
CA ALA A 57 12.44 3.27 -0.60
C ALA A 57 12.90 4.30 -1.63
N LEU A 58 12.04 4.60 -2.60
CA LEU A 58 12.30 5.53 -3.68
C LEU A 58 11.59 6.87 -3.42
N GLU A 59 12.33 7.96 -3.59
CA GLU A 59 11.75 9.31 -3.68
C GLU A 59 12.49 10.08 -4.79
N ARG A 60 11.71 10.60 -5.75
CA ARG A 60 12.27 11.32 -6.90
C ARG A 60 12.79 12.73 -6.57
N LYS A 61 12.31 13.32 -5.49
CA LYS A 61 12.72 14.65 -5.04
C LYS A 61 13.74 14.54 -3.94
N ALA A 62 14.96 15.02 -4.19
CA ALA A 62 16.06 14.95 -3.25
C ALA A 62 15.74 15.65 -1.90
N ASP A 63 15.04 16.78 -1.95
CA ASP A 63 14.61 17.52 -0.76
C ASP A 63 13.66 16.71 0.14
N ARG A 64 12.85 15.81 -0.43
CA ARG A 64 11.98 14.92 0.33
C ARG A 64 12.69 13.65 0.81
N LEU A 65 13.61 13.15 0.01
CA LEU A 65 14.46 12.02 0.43
C LEU A 65 15.27 12.38 1.67
N GLU A 66 15.79 13.61 1.72
CA GLU A 66 16.48 14.13 2.90
C GLU A 66 15.58 14.15 4.15
N VAL A 67 14.28 14.49 3.98
CA VAL A 67 13.30 14.40 5.08
C VAL A 67 13.11 12.94 5.53
N THR A 68 13.02 12.00 4.58
CA THR A 68 12.96 10.56 4.90
C THR A 68 14.17 10.12 5.72
N GLU A 69 15.39 10.48 5.30
CA GLU A 69 16.64 10.16 6.01
C GLU A 69 16.65 10.70 7.43
N GLN A 70 16.28 11.98 7.61
CA GLN A 70 16.24 12.63 8.93
C GLN A 70 15.21 11.98 9.86
N ASN A 71 14.05 11.60 9.35
CA ASN A 71 13.01 10.92 10.14
C ASN A 71 13.40 9.45 10.44
N LEU A 72 14.09 8.75 9.56
CA LEU A 72 14.66 7.44 9.84
C LEU A 72 15.69 7.50 10.97
N ALA A 73 16.60 8.48 10.93
CA ALA A 73 17.58 8.69 12.00
C ALA A 73 16.92 8.95 13.37
N ALA A 74 15.77 9.65 13.39
CA ALA A 74 15.01 9.89 14.63
C ALA A 74 14.30 8.62 15.17
N ASN A 75 14.31 7.51 14.42
CA ASN A 75 13.69 6.22 14.80
C ASN A 75 14.70 5.06 14.83
N GLU A 76 16.01 5.32 14.69
CA GLU A 76 17.05 4.30 14.46
C GLU A 76 17.02 3.13 15.46
N ASP A 77 16.78 3.41 16.75
CA ASP A 77 16.72 2.41 17.81
C ASP A 77 15.60 1.36 17.63
N SER A 78 14.63 1.63 16.75
CA SER A 78 13.46 0.76 16.53
C SER A 78 13.43 0.08 15.16
N LEU A 79 14.42 0.33 14.31
CA LEU A 79 14.50 -0.25 12.98
C LEU A 79 15.22 -1.59 13.03
N ALA A 80 14.71 -2.58 12.28
CA ALA A 80 15.28 -3.91 12.19
C ALA A 80 15.83 -4.24 10.79
N ALA A 81 15.27 -3.58 9.77
CA ALA A 81 15.61 -3.83 8.36
C ALA A 81 16.92 -3.19 7.93
N GLU A 82 17.56 -3.80 6.93
CA GLU A 82 18.51 -3.10 6.06
C GLU A 82 17.74 -2.13 5.15
N ILE A 83 18.13 -0.84 5.14
CA ILE A 83 17.40 0.21 4.44
C ILE A 83 18.25 0.79 3.32
N ASP A 84 17.71 0.78 2.10
CA ASP A 84 18.28 1.38 0.89
C ASP A 84 17.37 2.53 0.42
N LEU A 85 17.86 3.75 0.55
CA LEU A 85 17.15 4.95 0.08
C LEU A 85 17.67 5.38 -1.27
N ARG A 86 16.77 5.53 -2.24
CA ARG A 86 17.12 5.84 -3.62
C ARG A 86 16.47 7.14 -4.09
N ASN A 87 17.30 8.11 -4.52
CA ASN A 87 16.78 9.27 -5.23
C ASN A 87 16.51 8.90 -6.69
N ALA A 88 15.33 8.32 -6.94
CA ALA A 88 14.94 7.80 -8.24
C ALA A 88 13.45 8.01 -8.53
N GLU A 89 13.09 8.02 -9.80
CA GLU A 89 11.70 8.00 -10.26
C GLU A 89 11.34 6.58 -10.73
N ALA A 90 10.41 5.93 -10.03
CA ALA A 90 9.95 4.60 -10.37
C ALA A 90 9.35 4.52 -11.80
N PRO A 91 9.50 3.35 -12.51
CA PRO A 91 10.04 2.09 -12.01
C PRO A 91 11.57 2.03 -11.91
N ALA A 92 12.30 3.00 -12.50
CA ALA A 92 13.77 3.01 -12.41
C ALA A 92 14.20 3.02 -10.94
N GLY A 93 15.06 2.08 -10.59
CA GLY A 93 15.56 1.93 -9.23
C GLY A 93 14.68 1.05 -8.31
N LEU A 94 13.58 0.47 -8.78
CA LEU A 94 12.91 -0.61 -8.04
C LEU A 94 13.80 -1.87 -8.02
N PRO A 95 13.78 -2.65 -6.93
CA PRO A 95 14.44 -3.94 -6.89
C PRO A 95 13.63 -4.99 -7.65
N ASP A 96 14.33 -5.96 -8.25
CA ASP A 96 13.67 -7.08 -8.96
C ASP A 96 13.29 -8.24 -8.02
N ASP A 97 13.64 -8.14 -6.75
CA ASP A 97 13.45 -9.18 -5.73
C ASP A 97 12.62 -8.69 -4.54
N ALA A 98 11.68 -7.77 -4.79
CA ALA A 98 10.74 -7.32 -3.76
C ALA A 98 9.60 -8.33 -3.58
N ASP A 99 9.30 -8.68 -2.32
CA ASP A 99 8.13 -9.50 -1.96
C ASP A 99 6.86 -8.67 -1.82
N ALA A 100 7.03 -7.40 -1.44
CA ALA A 100 5.92 -6.48 -1.22
C ALA A 100 6.23 -5.08 -1.78
N LEU A 101 5.23 -4.45 -2.39
CA LEU A 101 5.35 -3.13 -3.01
C LEU A 101 4.25 -2.18 -2.54
N PHE A 102 4.63 -0.97 -2.14
CA PHE A 102 3.71 0.11 -1.87
C PHE A 102 3.90 1.29 -2.82
N LEU A 103 2.81 1.73 -3.44
CA LEU A 103 2.75 2.95 -4.24
C LEU A 103 2.08 4.07 -3.43
N GLY A 104 2.89 4.94 -2.83
CA GLY A 104 2.44 6.16 -2.13
C GLY A 104 2.18 7.34 -3.08
N GLY A 105 2.39 7.16 -4.38
CA GLY A 105 2.17 8.14 -5.43
C GLY A 105 1.63 7.51 -6.70
N SER A 106 0.99 8.36 -7.55
CA SER A 106 0.33 7.88 -8.78
C SER A 106 1.10 8.18 -10.07
N ARG A 107 2.34 8.67 -9.97
CA ARG A 107 3.15 8.92 -11.16
C ARG A 107 3.72 7.62 -11.70
N ASN A 108 3.60 7.41 -13.00
CA ASN A 108 4.09 6.21 -13.70
C ASN A 108 3.57 4.88 -13.12
N PHE A 109 2.44 4.90 -12.39
CA PHE A 109 1.96 3.71 -11.68
C PHE A 109 1.73 2.52 -12.62
N GLU A 110 1.30 2.74 -13.86
CA GLU A 110 1.12 1.68 -14.87
C GLU A 110 2.44 0.95 -15.12
N SER A 111 3.54 1.68 -15.38
CA SER A 111 4.88 1.08 -15.57
C SER A 111 5.43 0.44 -14.30
N VAL A 112 5.06 0.94 -13.12
CA VAL A 112 5.41 0.32 -11.83
C VAL A 112 4.67 -1.01 -11.65
N LEU A 113 3.40 -1.08 -12.05
CA LEU A 113 2.63 -2.33 -12.04
C LEU A 113 3.17 -3.34 -13.08
N ASP A 114 3.60 -2.88 -14.27
CA ASP A 114 4.27 -3.74 -15.25
C ASP A 114 5.52 -4.38 -14.64
N HIS A 115 6.38 -3.58 -14.00
CA HIS A 115 7.56 -4.08 -13.29
C HIS A 115 7.18 -5.10 -12.19
N ALA A 116 6.15 -4.80 -11.38
CA ALA A 116 5.71 -5.68 -10.31
C ALA A 116 5.20 -7.04 -10.83
N VAL A 117 4.51 -7.05 -11.97
CA VAL A 117 4.08 -8.29 -12.64
C VAL A 117 5.28 -9.05 -13.20
N ASP A 118 6.18 -8.37 -13.90
CA ASP A 118 7.38 -8.96 -14.51
C ASP A 118 8.31 -9.60 -13.47
N THR A 119 8.35 -9.04 -12.26
CA THR A 119 9.17 -9.52 -11.13
C THR A 119 8.40 -10.37 -10.12
N ALA A 120 7.11 -10.65 -10.40
CA ALA A 120 6.24 -11.49 -9.58
C ALA A 120 6.14 -11.04 -8.10
N VAL A 121 5.93 -9.73 -7.87
CA VAL A 121 5.73 -9.18 -6.52
C VAL A 121 4.44 -9.76 -5.90
N ASP A 122 4.56 -10.42 -4.74
CA ASP A 122 3.44 -11.12 -4.11
C ASP A 122 2.35 -10.20 -3.59
N ARG A 123 2.71 -9.04 -3.03
CA ARG A 123 1.78 -8.14 -2.35
C ARG A 123 1.97 -6.71 -2.83
N ILE A 124 0.93 -6.14 -3.44
CA ILE A 124 0.95 -4.80 -4.02
C ILE A 124 -0.15 -3.98 -3.38
N VAL A 125 0.20 -2.83 -2.81
CA VAL A 125 -0.79 -1.86 -2.30
C VAL A 125 -0.54 -0.49 -2.91
N MET A 126 -1.59 0.15 -3.39
CA MET A 126 -1.54 1.52 -3.92
C MET A 126 -2.54 2.41 -3.20
N ASN A 127 -2.10 3.57 -2.70
CA ASN A 127 -2.97 4.58 -2.12
C ASN A 127 -3.10 5.80 -3.02
N VAL A 128 -4.34 6.21 -3.28
CA VAL A 128 -4.65 7.42 -4.03
C VAL A 128 -5.78 8.21 -3.38
N SER A 129 -5.76 9.55 -3.50
CA SER A 129 -6.77 10.43 -2.91
C SER A 129 -7.73 11.04 -3.95
N ARG A 130 -7.49 10.81 -5.25
CA ARG A 130 -8.32 11.35 -6.34
C ARG A 130 -9.14 10.23 -6.97
N LEU A 131 -10.44 10.41 -7.05
CA LEU A 131 -11.37 9.43 -7.60
C LEU A 131 -11.03 9.02 -9.05
N GLU A 132 -10.64 9.99 -9.88
CA GLU A 132 -10.27 9.72 -11.27
C GLU A 132 -9.00 8.87 -11.39
N VAL A 133 -8.07 9.04 -10.44
CA VAL A 133 -6.86 8.21 -10.38
C VAL A 133 -7.20 6.83 -9.85
N ALA A 134 -8.08 6.73 -8.84
CA ALA A 134 -8.55 5.45 -8.31
C ALA A 134 -9.24 4.62 -9.40
N GLY A 135 -10.10 5.22 -10.22
CA GLY A 135 -10.73 4.55 -11.36
C GLY A 135 -9.72 3.97 -12.34
N ARG A 136 -8.77 4.80 -12.82
CA ARG A 136 -7.71 4.33 -13.73
C ARG A 136 -6.81 3.26 -13.11
N ALA A 137 -6.46 3.41 -11.83
CA ALA A 137 -5.65 2.41 -11.14
C ALA A 137 -6.41 1.08 -11.00
N THR A 138 -7.72 1.13 -10.70
CA THR A 138 -8.56 -0.08 -10.64
C THR A 138 -8.57 -0.83 -11.99
N GLU A 139 -8.71 -0.10 -13.09
CA GLU A 139 -8.65 -0.68 -14.44
C GLU A 139 -7.26 -1.28 -14.71
N ALA A 140 -6.18 -0.56 -14.39
CA ALA A 140 -4.81 -1.02 -14.60
C ALA A 140 -4.46 -2.29 -13.81
N PHE A 141 -4.97 -2.42 -12.57
CA PHE A 141 -4.83 -3.66 -11.78
C PHE A 141 -5.62 -4.82 -12.40
N ARG A 142 -6.85 -4.56 -12.90
CA ARG A 142 -7.68 -5.59 -13.57
C ARG A 142 -7.08 -6.06 -14.88
N GLU A 143 -6.58 -5.14 -15.72
CA GLU A 143 -5.94 -5.47 -16.99
C GLU A 143 -4.72 -6.38 -16.84
N ARG A 144 -4.09 -6.37 -15.65
CA ARG A 144 -2.95 -7.21 -15.29
C ARG A 144 -3.32 -8.46 -14.49
N ASP A 145 -4.62 -8.64 -14.23
CA ASP A 145 -5.16 -9.75 -13.43
C ASP A 145 -4.55 -9.87 -12.02
N ILE A 146 -4.28 -8.70 -11.41
CA ILE A 146 -3.66 -8.60 -10.09
C ILE A 146 -4.56 -7.93 -9.05
N LEU A 147 -5.80 -7.55 -9.39
CA LEU A 147 -6.70 -6.87 -8.46
C LEU A 147 -7.39 -7.86 -7.51
N GLU A 148 -7.16 -7.71 -6.22
CA GLU A 148 -7.86 -8.48 -5.18
C GLU A 148 -8.95 -7.66 -4.48
N GLU A 149 -8.64 -6.41 -4.10
CA GLU A 149 -9.55 -5.59 -3.30
C GLU A 149 -9.41 -4.10 -3.61
N VAL A 150 -10.54 -3.37 -3.50
CA VAL A 150 -10.56 -1.90 -3.48
C VAL A 150 -11.27 -1.42 -2.23
N VAL A 151 -10.59 -0.64 -1.40
CA VAL A 151 -11.13 -0.08 -0.14
C VAL A 151 -11.13 1.43 -0.19
N GLN A 152 -12.22 2.04 0.26
CA GLN A 152 -12.28 3.50 0.51
C GLN A 152 -12.23 3.77 2.00
N PHE A 153 -11.33 4.65 2.42
CA PHE A 153 -11.25 5.16 3.79
C PHE A 153 -11.79 6.58 3.86
N GLN A 154 -12.70 6.81 4.81
CA GLN A 154 -13.14 8.12 5.22
C GLN A 154 -12.83 8.29 6.71
N VAL A 155 -11.77 9.04 7.02
CA VAL A 155 -11.34 9.31 8.40
C VAL A 155 -11.95 10.64 8.85
N SER A 156 -12.49 10.67 10.06
CA SER A 156 -13.01 11.88 10.67
C SER A 156 -12.54 11.98 12.11
N HIS A 157 -12.07 13.16 12.50
CA HIS A 157 -11.58 13.43 13.84
C HIS A 157 -12.56 14.27 14.64
N GLY A 158 -12.89 13.81 15.86
CA GLY A 158 -13.73 14.54 16.79
C GLY A 158 -13.01 15.75 17.39
N TYR A 159 -13.73 16.87 17.53
CA TYR A 159 -13.26 18.07 18.23
C TYR A 159 -14.41 18.67 19.06
N GLU A 160 -14.04 19.44 20.10
CA GLU A 160 -15.04 20.12 20.91
C GLU A 160 -15.57 21.36 20.20
N LEU A 161 -16.91 21.50 20.18
CA LEU A 161 -17.63 22.67 19.70
C LEU A 161 -18.81 22.97 20.62
N ALA A 162 -18.78 24.10 21.32
CA ALA A 162 -19.82 24.58 22.20
C ALA A 162 -20.36 23.55 23.23
N GLY A 163 -19.44 22.80 23.86
CA GLY A 163 -19.77 21.78 24.87
C GLY A 163 -20.27 20.45 24.30
N ALA A 164 -20.16 20.25 22.97
CA ALA A 164 -20.51 19.00 22.28
C ALA A 164 -19.36 18.54 21.40
N THR A 165 -19.36 17.27 20.98
CA THR A 165 -18.40 16.73 20.02
C THR A 165 -18.91 16.90 18.60
N SER A 166 -18.13 17.55 17.76
CA SER A 166 -18.31 17.63 16.31
C SER A 166 -17.18 16.89 15.59
N PHE A 167 -17.31 16.64 14.27
CA PHE A 167 -16.33 15.91 13.48
C PHE A 167 -15.84 16.73 12.30
N ASN A 168 -14.53 16.66 12.08
CA ASN A 168 -13.87 17.17 10.87
C ASN A 168 -13.40 15.99 10.05
N SER A 169 -13.82 15.92 8.77
CA SER A 169 -13.50 14.82 7.88
C SER A 169 -12.29 15.16 7.01
N ASP A 170 -11.39 14.21 6.91
CA ASP A 170 -10.29 14.25 5.97
C ASP A 170 -10.74 13.90 4.54
N ASN A 171 -9.92 14.21 3.54
CA ASN A 171 -10.16 13.71 2.19
C ASN A 171 -10.12 12.17 2.18
N PRO A 172 -11.01 11.53 1.40
CA PRO A 172 -11.00 10.07 1.28
C PRO A 172 -9.69 9.57 0.67
N VAL A 173 -9.31 8.35 1.06
CA VAL A 173 -8.20 7.60 0.46
C VAL A 173 -8.79 6.33 -0.14
N TYR A 174 -8.43 6.05 -1.38
CA TYR A 174 -8.74 4.80 -2.07
C TYR A 174 -7.49 3.93 -2.03
N MET A 175 -7.61 2.74 -1.48
CA MET A 175 -6.55 1.73 -1.39
C MET A 175 -6.90 0.59 -2.33
N LEU A 176 -5.99 0.29 -3.25
CA LEU A 176 -6.06 -0.87 -4.13
C LEU A 176 -5.07 -1.90 -3.58
N VAL A 177 -5.53 -3.14 -3.48
CA VAL A 177 -4.74 -4.27 -2.99
C VAL A 177 -4.70 -5.32 -4.08
N GLY A 178 -3.55 -5.95 -4.26
CA GLY A 178 -3.35 -7.01 -5.24
C GLY A 178 -2.00 -7.69 -5.10
N GLY A 179 -1.73 -8.63 -5.99
CA GLY A 179 -0.48 -9.38 -6.05
C GLY A 179 -0.28 -10.03 -7.41
N ALA A 180 0.99 -10.22 -7.78
CA ALA A 180 1.35 -10.84 -9.06
C ALA A 180 1.67 -12.36 -8.94
N SER A 181 1.75 -12.91 -7.74
CA SER A 181 1.86 -14.35 -7.52
C SER A 181 0.49 -14.99 -7.75
N GLY A 182 0.40 -15.76 -8.80
CA GLY A 182 -0.81 -16.24 -9.43
C GLY A 182 -1.86 -16.80 -8.49
N SER A 183 -3.10 -16.48 -8.82
CA SER A 183 -4.32 -17.13 -8.42
C SER A 183 -4.25 -18.65 -8.68
N ASP A 184 -3.68 -19.40 -7.76
CA ASP A 184 -3.96 -20.82 -7.61
C ASP A 184 -5.28 -20.93 -6.82
N ASP A 185 -6.32 -20.29 -7.39
CA ASP A 185 -7.68 -20.43 -6.89
C ASP A 185 -8.22 -21.76 -7.41
N GLY A 186 -7.98 -22.80 -6.59
CA GLY A 186 -8.63 -24.09 -6.76
C GLY A 186 -10.13 -23.89 -6.65
N SER A 187 -10.77 -23.57 -7.78
CA SER A 187 -12.20 -23.69 -7.93
C SER A 187 -12.57 -25.17 -7.87
N ASP A 188 -12.72 -25.69 -6.66
CA ASP A 188 -13.47 -26.92 -6.41
C ASP A 188 -14.91 -26.66 -6.88
N GLY A 189 -15.18 -27.11 -8.10
CA GLY A 189 -16.51 -27.14 -8.66
C GLY A 189 -17.38 -28.05 -7.81
N ASP A 190 -18.24 -27.45 -6.99
CA ASP A 190 -19.41 -28.11 -6.44
C ASP A 190 -20.41 -28.29 -7.57
N ASP A 191 -20.27 -29.41 -8.30
CA ASP A 191 -21.33 -29.98 -9.13
C ASP A 191 -22.49 -30.37 -8.21
N ALA A 192 -23.40 -29.44 -7.92
CA ALA A 192 -24.69 -29.75 -7.32
C ALA A 192 -25.54 -30.53 -8.34
N ASP A 193 -25.55 -31.81 -8.15
CA ASP A 193 -26.45 -32.83 -8.72
C ASP A 193 -27.93 -32.32 -8.71
N ASP A 194 -28.44 -31.95 -9.85
CA ASP A 194 -29.84 -31.60 -10.09
C ASP A 194 -30.66 -32.87 -10.21
N GLY A 195 -30.97 -33.45 -9.04
CA GLY A 195 -31.82 -34.63 -8.89
C GLY A 195 -33.28 -34.32 -9.18
N ASP A 196 -33.69 -34.64 -10.42
CA ASP A 196 -35.00 -35.06 -10.89
C ASP A 196 -36.01 -35.39 -9.75
N ARG A 197 -37.13 -34.67 -9.67
CA ARG A 197 -38.39 -35.16 -9.12
C ARG A 197 -39.55 -34.78 -9.97
N ALA A 198 -39.93 -35.84 -10.70
CA ALA A 198 -41.18 -35.98 -11.43
C ALA A 198 -42.45 -35.89 -10.53
N GLU A 199 -43.48 -35.32 -11.13
CA GLU A 199 -44.93 -35.63 -11.03
C GLU A 199 -45.50 -36.30 -9.77
N ALA A 200 -46.53 -35.70 -9.21
CA ALA A 200 -47.82 -36.37 -8.90
C ALA A 200 -48.94 -35.34 -8.66
N THR A 201 -49.83 -35.23 -9.58
CA THR A 201 -51.30 -35.24 -9.63
C THR A 201 -52.00 -35.24 -8.25
N GLN A 202 -52.81 -34.25 -7.92
CA GLN A 202 -54.29 -34.25 -7.74
C GLN A 202 -54.76 -32.83 -7.42
#